data_c34dcc32ff737897a67cf9bdc5a8fab4
#
_entry.id   c34dcc32ff737897a67cf9bdc5a8fab4
#
_cell.length_a   1.000
_cell.length_b   1.000
_cell.length_c   1.000
_cell.angle_alpha   90.00
_cell.angle_beta   90.00
_cell.angle_gamma   90.00
#
_symmetry.space_group_name_H-M   'P 1'
#
loop_
_entity.id
_entity.type
_entity.pdbx_description
1 polymer ?
#
loop_
_entity_poly.entity_id
_entity_poly.type
_entity_poly.pdbx_seq_one_letter_code
_entity_poly.pdbx_strand_id
1 'polypeptide(L)'
;MAITPGNTVGGQAAPTSAGLTKEERKVIAASSLGTVFEWYDFYLYGSLATIIAKQFFIGDPNTTFIFALLAFAAGFIVRPFGALVFGRLGDMIGRKYTFLVTILLMGASTFLVGILPSYSQIGIAAPIILVTLRILQGLALGGEYGGAATYVAEHAPHGKRGLFTAFIQTTATIGLFLSILVILGTRTLTGEEEFQAWGWRIPFLISVILLGISVWIRLSMNESPAFAKMKAEGKTSKAPLSEAFLKPKNAKVALLALVGLTMGQAVVWYTGQFYALFFLTKTLKIAEPTANVLIAIALLLATPFFIIFGALSDKIGRKWIILGGCVIAAATYFPIFKAITHYGNPALEAALRSAPVVVVADPATCSFQIDATGTKKFPNSCDIATRMLTAASVSYNRVDAPPGTVATIKIGETEFKSFNAVMTQDNLNFDKASLASETALKAEVNGALKAAGYPDKADPAQINKPMLVVFLFILVLYVTMVYGPIAAMLVEMFPTRIRYTSMSLPYHIGNGWFGGLLPTTAFALVAFKGDIYYGLWYPIVIAVITFVIGGLFIRETKDNNIYAND
;
A
#
# COMPACT_ATOMS: atom_id res chain seq x y z
N MET A 1 39.42 55.31 32.45
CA MET A 1 39.71 54.39 31.33
C MET A 1 38.41 53.80 30.86
N ALA A 2 38.02 54.07 29.63
CA ALA A 2 36.72 53.82 29.07
C ALA A 2 36.53 52.33 28.72
N ILE A 3 35.39 51.77 29.13
CA ILE A 3 34.93 50.43 28.74
C ILE A 3 34.07 50.62 27.49
N THR A 4 34.50 50.01 26.37
CA THR A 4 33.79 49.93 25.09
C THR A 4 32.68 48.89 25.17
N PRO A 5 31.42 49.18 24.76
CA PRO A 5 30.38 48.17 24.73
C PRO A 5 30.54 47.27 23.50
N GLY A 6 30.51 45.95 23.75
CA GLY A 6 30.56 44.92 22.72
C GLY A 6 29.35 44.91 21.83
N ASN A 7 29.58 44.68 20.56
CA ASN A 7 28.59 44.46 19.49
C ASN A 7 27.58 43.36 19.84
N THR A 8 26.34 43.69 19.99
CA THR A 8 25.23 42.77 19.92
C THR A 8 25.05 42.36 18.47
N VAL A 9 25.33 41.10 18.19
CA VAL A 9 24.99 40.44 16.92
C VAL A 9 23.47 40.44 16.79
N GLY A 10 22.98 41.26 15.90
CA GLY A 10 21.56 41.36 15.60
C GLY A 10 21.00 40.03 15.08
N GLY A 11 20.11 39.43 15.85
CA GLY A 11 19.29 38.33 15.39
C GLY A 11 18.43 38.82 14.20
N GLN A 12 18.75 38.35 13.01
CA GLN A 12 17.86 38.52 11.88
C GLN A 12 16.52 37.82 12.20
N ALA A 13 15.50 38.61 12.45
CA ALA A 13 14.12 38.15 12.51
C ALA A 13 13.78 37.49 11.16
N ALA A 14 13.38 36.23 11.20
CA ALA A 14 12.92 35.53 10.01
C ALA A 14 11.75 36.31 9.37
N PRO A 15 11.74 36.51 8.06
CA PRO A 15 10.66 37.22 7.40
C PRO A 15 9.36 36.45 7.55
N THR A 16 8.37 37.03 8.20
CA THR A 16 6.98 36.56 8.27
C THR A 16 6.29 36.80 6.94
N SER A 17 6.61 36.04 5.88
CA SER A 17 5.84 36.09 4.66
C SER A 17 4.64 35.16 4.78
N ALA A 18 3.44 35.68 4.62
CA ALA A 18 2.18 34.93 4.68
C ALA A 18 1.95 33.93 3.52
N GLY A 19 2.92 33.74 2.63
CA GLY A 19 2.81 32.85 1.47
C GLY A 19 4.09 32.11 1.15
N LEU A 20 3.96 31.02 0.37
CA LEU A 20 5.09 30.25 -0.14
C LEU A 20 5.91 31.10 -1.11
N THR A 21 7.23 31.11 -0.95
CA THR A 21 8.18 31.73 -1.89
C THR A 21 8.16 31.01 -3.24
N LYS A 22 8.67 31.65 -4.29
CA LYS A 22 8.77 31.06 -5.62
C LYS A 22 9.63 29.77 -5.63
N GLU A 23 10.70 29.75 -4.83
CA GLU A 23 11.61 28.62 -4.70
C GLU A 23 10.96 27.47 -3.93
N GLU A 24 10.28 27.75 -2.81
CA GLU A 24 9.53 26.74 -2.05
C GLU A 24 8.44 26.08 -2.88
N ARG A 25 7.68 26.83 -3.69
CA ARG A 25 6.69 26.29 -4.63
C ARG A 25 7.33 25.37 -5.66
N LYS A 26 8.51 25.75 -6.22
CA LYS A 26 9.26 24.95 -7.16
C LYS A 26 9.72 23.62 -6.53
N VAL A 27 10.22 23.65 -5.31
CA VAL A 27 10.68 22.46 -4.57
C VAL A 27 9.52 21.49 -4.32
N ILE A 28 8.37 21.99 -3.82
CA ILE A 28 7.17 21.17 -3.59
C ILE A 28 6.70 20.56 -4.91
N ALA A 29 6.53 21.37 -5.95
CA ALA A 29 6.03 20.90 -7.24
C ALA A 29 6.95 19.83 -7.86
N ALA A 30 8.27 20.06 -7.82
CA ALA A 30 9.26 19.16 -8.36
C ALA A 30 9.30 17.81 -7.66
N SER A 31 9.27 17.81 -6.32
CA SER A 31 9.25 16.59 -5.52
C SER A 31 7.92 15.84 -5.66
N SER A 32 6.80 16.58 -5.71
CA SER A 32 5.47 15.99 -5.86
C SER A 32 5.28 15.34 -7.23
N LEU A 33 5.78 15.94 -8.32
CA LEU A 33 5.64 15.35 -9.66
C LEU A 33 6.33 13.98 -9.78
N GLY A 34 7.44 13.76 -9.09
CA GLY A 34 8.06 12.43 -9.04
C GLY A 34 7.17 11.38 -8.40
N THR A 35 6.62 11.71 -7.25
CA THR A 35 5.72 10.81 -6.52
C THR A 35 4.35 10.64 -7.21
N VAL A 36 3.87 11.62 -8.00
CA VAL A 36 2.71 11.41 -8.90
C VAL A 36 3.01 10.33 -9.92
N PHE A 37 4.22 10.34 -10.51
CA PHE A 37 4.62 9.33 -11.48
C PHE A 37 4.70 7.92 -10.84
N GLU A 38 5.22 7.81 -9.62
CA GLU A 38 5.23 6.57 -8.82
C GLU A 38 3.83 5.99 -8.69
N TRP A 39 2.87 6.80 -8.24
CA TRP A 39 1.49 6.37 -8.05
C TRP A 39 0.76 6.09 -9.37
N TYR A 40 1.06 6.85 -10.41
CA TYR A 40 0.55 6.59 -11.75
C TYR A 40 0.94 5.18 -12.24
N ASP A 41 2.23 4.82 -12.18
CA ASP A 41 2.71 3.49 -12.56
C ASP A 41 2.10 2.38 -11.72
N PHE A 42 2.01 2.60 -10.41
CA PHE A 42 1.42 1.66 -9.49
C PHE A 42 -0.03 1.32 -9.84
N TYR A 43 -0.87 2.34 -10.01
CA TYR A 43 -2.28 2.15 -10.36
C TYR A 43 -2.46 1.64 -11.79
N LEU A 44 -1.61 2.07 -12.71
CA LEU A 44 -1.61 1.62 -14.09
C LEU A 44 -1.44 0.10 -14.19
N TYR A 45 -0.41 -0.44 -13.52
CA TYR A 45 -0.17 -1.87 -13.52
C TYR A 45 -1.29 -2.65 -12.84
N GLY A 46 -1.76 -2.19 -11.70
CA GLY A 46 -2.85 -2.83 -10.97
C GLY A 46 -4.13 -2.89 -11.80
N SER A 47 -4.49 -1.80 -12.47
CA SER A 47 -5.69 -1.70 -13.32
C SER A 47 -5.58 -2.55 -14.60
N LEU A 48 -4.39 -2.79 -15.11
CA LEU A 48 -4.14 -3.55 -16.33
C LEU A 48 -3.67 -4.99 -16.05
N ALA A 49 -3.63 -5.44 -14.79
CA ALA A 49 -3.10 -6.73 -14.39
C ALA A 49 -3.70 -7.92 -15.16
N THR A 50 -5.01 -7.89 -15.45
CA THR A 50 -5.69 -8.95 -16.22
C THR A 50 -5.20 -9.00 -17.68
N ILE A 51 -4.95 -7.85 -18.30
CA ILE A 51 -4.42 -7.77 -19.66
C ILE A 51 -2.96 -8.23 -19.66
N ILE A 52 -2.17 -7.75 -18.73
CA ILE A 52 -0.76 -8.14 -18.54
C ILE A 52 -0.65 -9.66 -18.35
N ALA A 53 -1.56 -10.26 -17.56
CA ALA A 53 -1.63 -11.69 -17.37
C ALA A 53 -1.76 -12.44 -18.71
N LYS A 54 -2.68 -12.03 -19.57
CA LYS A 54 -2.92 -12.64 -20.89
C LYS A 54 -1.77 -12.45 -21.88
N GLN A 55 -1.07 -11.32 -21.78
CA GLN A 55 -0.02 -10.95 -22.74
C GLN A 55 1.33 -11.61 -22.43
N PHE A 56 1.64 -11.81 -21.15
CA PHE A 56 3.00 -12.20 -20.73
C PHE A 56 3.11 -13.59 -20.10
N PHE A 57 1.99 -14.23 -19.75
CA PHE A 57 2.04 -15.54 -19.10
C PHE A 57 1.20 -16.57 -19.86
N ILE A 58 1.63 -17.85 -19.79
CA ILE A 58 0.88 -18.99 -20.34
C ILE A 58 0.27 -19.80 -19.21
N GLY A 59 -0.95 -20.24 -19.41
CA GLY A 59 -1.71 -21.08 -18.49
C GLY A 59 -3.20 -20.77 -18.54
N ASP A 60 -3.95 -21.36 -17.62
CA ASP A 60 -5.35 -20.97 -17.43
C ASP A 60 -5.44 -19.53 -16.91
N PRO A 61 -6.61 -18.85 -17.11
CA PRO A 61 -6.77 -17.44 -16.74
C PRO A 61 -6.46 -17.12 -15.27
N ASN A 62 -6.68 -18.06 -14.36
CA ASN A 62 -6.40 -17.85 -12.94
C ASN A 62 -4.90 -17.92 -12.67
N THR A 63 -4.21 -18.91 -13.22
CA THR A 63 -2.76 -19.07 -13.07
C THR A 63 -2.00 -17.89 -13.67
N THR A 64 -2.36 -17.44 -14.86
CA THR A 64 -1.71 -16.29 -15.50
C THR A 64 -1.95 -14.99 -14.74
N PHE A 65 -3.14 -14.77 -14.20
CA PHE A 65 -3.44 -13.63 -13.35
C PHE A 65 -2.62 -13.65 -12.06
N ILE A 66 -2.44 -14.82 -11.46
CA ILE A 66 -1.60 -15.01 -10.27
C ILE A 66 -0.15 -14.64 -10.57
N PHE A 67 0.41 -15.06 -11.71
CA PHE A 67 1.77 -14.67 -12.10
C PHE A 67 1.91 -13.17 -12.33
N ALA A 68 0.89 -12.50 -12.86
CA ALA A 68 0.89 -11.04 -12.97
C ALA A 68 0.90 -10.35 -11.60
N LEU A 69 0.13 -10.89 -10.63
CA LEU A 69 0.14 -10.40 -9.25
C LEU A 69 1.47 -10.69 -8.55
N LEU A 70 2.14 -11.81 -8.85
CA LEU A 70 3.48 -12.11 -8.34
C LEU A 70 4.51 -11.11 -8.85
N ALA A 71 4.47 -10.78 -10.13
CA ALA A 71 5.32 -9.75 -10.71
C ALA A 71 5.08 -8.38 -10.04
N PHE A 72 3.83 -8.08 -9.69
CA PHE A 72 3.47 -6.88 -8.93
C PHE A 72 4.03 -6.94 -7.49
N ALA A 73 3.84 -8.05 -6.79
CA ALA A 73 4.32 -8.26 -5.42
C ALA A 73 5.84 -8.21 -5.32
N ALA A 74 6.56 -8.70 -6.32
CA ALA A 74 8.02 -8.64 -6.37
C ALA A 74 8.54 -7.20 -6.21
N GLY A 75 7.85 -6.22 -6.82
CA GLY A 75 8.16 -4.81 -6.64
C GLY A 75 8.08 -4.33 -5.20
N PHE A 76 7.15 -4.84 -4.38
CA PHE A 76 7.03 -4.47 -2.96
C PHE A 76 8.09 -5.13 -2.08
N ILE A 77 8.36 -6.42 -2.34
CA ILE A 77 9.32 -7.21 -1.55
C ILE A 77 10.72 -6.60 -1.63
N VAL A 78 11.11 -6.06 -2.79
CA VAL A 78 12.46 -5.51 -3.00
C VAL A 78 12.62 -4.05 -2.55
N ARG A 79 11.55 -3.32 -2.22
CA ARG A 79 11.62 -1.90 -1.78
C ARG A 79 12.56 -1.66 -0.60
N PRO A 80 12.59 -2.47 0.48
CA PRO A 80 13.55 -2.27 1.56
C PRO A 80 15.02 -2.36 1.11
N PHE A 81 15.32 -3.23 0.14
CA PHE A 81 16.67 -3.34 -0.44
C PHE A 81 17.02 -2.09 -1.26
N GLY A 82 16.05 -1.58 -2.04
CA GLY A 82 16.18 -0.28 -2.72
C GLY A 82 16.43 0.87 -1.74
N ALA A 83 15.72 0.88 -0.60
CA ALA A 83 15.94 1.86 0.46
C ALA A 83 17.37 1.83 1.01
N LEU A 84 17.98 0.65 1.18
CA LEU A 84 19.36 0.51 1.61
C LEU A 84 20.34 1.05 0.56
N VAL A 85 20.14 0.70 -0.72
CA VAL A 85 21.02 1.12 -1.82
C VAL A 85 20.93 2.62 -2.04
N PHE A 86 19.74 3.14 -2.31
CA PHE A 86 19.53 4.54 -2.66
C PHE A 86 19.61 5.47 -1.44
N GLY A 87 19.24 5.01 -0.25
CA GLY A 87 19.47 5.73 0.99
C GLY A 87 20.96 6.02 1.21
N ARG A 88 21.80 4.97 1.09
CA ARG A 88 23.25 5.11 1.16
C ARG A 88 23.79 6.09 0.11
N LEU A 89 23.38 5.94 -1.13
CA LEU A 89 23.81 6.85 -2.20
C LEU A 89 23.42 8.31 -1.90
N GLY A 90 22.19 8.55 -1.44
CA GLY A 90 21.72 9.90 -1.12
C GLY A 90 22.45 10.55 0.05
N ASP A 91 22.91 9.78 1.04
CA ASP A 91 23.70 10.29 2.14
C ASP A 91 25.19 10.49 1.77
N MET A 92 25.70 9.78 0.76
CA MET A 92 27.11 9.90 0.32
C MET A 92 27.31 10.92 -0.78
N ILE A 93 26.49 10.90 -1.83
CA ILE A 93 26.71 11.70 -3.05
C ILE A 93 25.76 12.89 -3.19
N GLY A 94 24.61 12.86 -2.53
CA GLY A 94 23.62 13.94 -2.53
C GLY A 94 22.21 13.48 -2.81
N ARG A 95 21.24 14.26 -2.32
CA ARG A 95 19.80 13.95 -2.43
C ARG A 95 19.32 14.12 -3.87
N LYS A 96 19.74 15.21 -4.54
CA LYS A 96 19.37 15.54 -5.92
C LYS A 96 19.73 14.42 -6.91
N TYR A 97 21.00 13.97 -6.87
CA TYR A 97 21.49 12.97 -7.82
C TYR A 97 20.84 11.61 -7.61
N THR A 98 20.71 11.17 -6.36
CA THR A 98 20.07 9.91 -6.05
C THR A 98 18.59 9.91 -6.48
N PHE A 99 17.89 11.01 -6.19
CA PHE A 99 16.50 11.20 -6.59
C PHE A 99 16.31 11.26 -8.12
N LEU A 100 17.31 11.76 -8.87
CA LEU A 100 17.31 11.71 -10.33
C LEU A 100 17.51 10.29 -10.86
N VAL A 101 18.43 9.52 -10.27
CA VAL A 101 18.68 8.13 -10.67
C VAL A 101 17.47 7.25 -10.42
N THR A 102 16.81 7.39 -9.27
CA THR A 102 15.62 6.58 -8.95
C THR A 102 14.49 6.83 -9.95
N ILE A 103 14.17 8.08 -10.30
CA ILE A 103 13.10 8.36 -11.25
C ILE A 103 13.44 7.92 -12.67
N LEU A 104 14.71 8.04 -13.09
CA LEU A 104 15.15 7.54 -14.40
C LEU A 104 14.99 6.02 -14.47
N LEU A 105 15.42 5.30 -13.43
CA LEU A 105 15.30 3.84 -13.37
C LEU A 105 13.82 3.40 -13.36
N MET A 106 12.98 4.07 -12.56
CA MET A 106 11.55 3.79 -12.50
C MET A 106 10.88 4.08 -13.85
N GLY A 107 11.06 5.27 -14.39
CA GLY A 107 10.40 5.70 -15.62
C GLY A 107 10.85 4.93 -16.84
N ALA A 108 12.15 4.62 -16.96
CA ALA A 108 12.65 3.75 -18.02
C ALA A 108 12.04 2.35 -17.93
N SER A 109 11.97 1.76 -16.72
CA SER A 109 11.38 0.44 -16.53
C SER A 109 9.88 0.44 -16.88
N THR A 110 9.12 1.48 -16.50
CA THR A 110 7.70 1.62 -16.86
C THR A 110 7.51 1.73 -18.36
N PHE A 111 8.28 2.58 -19.03
CA PHE A 111 8.23 2.74 -20.48
C PHE A 111 8.56 1.41 -21.20
N LEU A 112 9.59 0.69 -20.75
CA LEU A 112 10.02 -0.58 -21.32
C LEU A 112 8.93 -1.66 -21.21
N VAL A 113 8.06 -1.65 -20.21
CA VAL A 113 6.88 -2.55 -20.14
C VAL A 113 5.95 -2.27 -21.34
N GLY A 114 5.78 -1.00 -21.73
CA GLY A 114 4.94 -0.62 -22.88
C GLY A 114 5.43 -1.15 -24.21
N ILE A 115 6.74 -1.29 -24.41
CA ILE A 115 7.33 -1.80 -25.66
C ILE A 115 7.71 -3.28 -25.61
N LEU A 116 7.55 -3.92 -24.43
CA LEU A 116 7.95 -5.32 -24.24
C LEU A 116 7.13 -6.25 -25.15
N PRO A 117 7.77 -7.11 -25.98
CA PRO A 117 7.07 -8.09 -26.79
C PRO A 117 6.32 -9.10 -25.91
N SER A 118 5.18 -9.59 -26.40
CA SER A 118 4.34 -10.54 -25.68
C SER A 118 4.98 -11.95 -25.64
N TYR A 119 4.41 -12.83 -24.81
CA TYR A 119 4.84 -14.22 -24.75
C TYR A 119 4.78 -14.93 -26.12
N SER A 120 3.77 -14.64 -26.93
CA SER A 120 3.63 -15.22 -28.25
C SER A 120 4.76 -14.85 -29.22
N GLN A 121 5.49 -13.77 -28.97
CA GLN A 121 6.58 -13.27 -29.80
C GLN A 121 7.96 -13.74 -29.34
N ILE A 122 8.22 -13.72 -28.02
CA ILE A 122 9.56 -14.02 -27.46
C ILE A 122 9.57 -15.13 -26.41
N GLY A 123 8.45 -15.84 -26.24
CA GLY A 123 8.35 -16.97 -25.32
C GLY A 123 8.63 -16.60 -23.87
N ILE A 124 9.33 -17.48 -23.16
CA ILE A 124 9.65 -17.36 -21.73
C ILE A 124 10.47 -16.10 -21.39
N ALA A 125 11.14 -15.49 -22.35
CA ALA A 125 11.86 -14.24 -22.13
C ALA A 125 10.92 -13.10 -21.74
N ALA A 126 9.67 -13.08 -22.21
CA ALA A 126 8.69 -12.03 -21.91
C ALA A 126 8.40 -11.91 -20.41
N PRO A 127 7.96 -12.95 -19.69
CA PRO A 127 7.73 -12.85 -18.24
C PRO A 127 9.02 -12.61 -17.44
N ILE A 128 10.17 -13.15 -17.85
CA ILE A 128 11.44 -12.91 -17.18
C ILE A 128 11.82 -11.45 -17.24
N ILE A 129 11.72 -10.81 -18.40
CA ILE A 129 12.00 -9.39 -18.57
C ILE A 129 10.99 -8.56 -17.79
N LEU A 130 9.69 -8.90 -17.85
CA LEU A 130 8.64 -8.19 -17.11
C LEU A 130 8.93 -8.19 -15.59
N VAL A 131 9.22 -9.36 -15.02
CA VAL A 131 9.54 -9.49 -13.59
C VAL A 131 10.81 -8.71 -13.25
N THR A 132 11.84 -8.76 -14.10
CA THR A 132 13.07 -7.98 -13.92
C THR A 132 12.80 -6.49 -13.90
N LEU A 133 11.97 -5.98 -14.83
CA LEU A 133 11.56 -4.57 -14.85
C LEU A 133 10.78 -4.20 -13.58
N ARG A 134 9.91 -5.08 -13.07
CA ARG A 134 9.18 -4.87 -11.81
C ARG A 134 10.12 -4.84 -10.59
N ILE A 135 11.14 -5.68 -10.56
CA ILE A 135 12.18 -5.64 -9.53
C ILE A 135 12.95 -4.32 -9.58
N LEU A 136 13.36 -3.87 -10.76
CA LEU A 136 14.06 -2.58 -10.93
C LEU A 136 13.19 -1.39 -10.51
N GLN A 137 11.90 -1.39 -10.85
CA GLN A 137 10.95 -0.39 -10.37
C GLN A 137 10.83 -0.41 -8.85
N GLY A 138 10.67 -1.60 -8.25
CA GLY A 138 10.58 -1.74 -6.80
C GLY A 138 11.83 -1.26 -6.07
N LEU A 139 13.02 -1.53 -6.60
CA LEU A 139 14.27 -0.99 -6.06
C LEU A 139 14.30 0.54 -6.14
N ALA A 140 13.94 1.12 -7.30
CA ALA A 140 13.88 2.57 -7.47
C ALA A 140 12.91 3.24 -6.48
N LEU A 141 11.71 2.66 -6.32
CA LEU A 141 10.71 3.11 -5.36
C LEU A 141 11.21 3.12 -3.92
N GLY A 142 12.08 2.17 -3.56
CA GLY A 142 12.74 2.14 -2.24
C GLY A 142 13.57 3.39 -1.93
N GLY A 143 14.07 4.10 -2.96
CA GLY A 143 14.77 5.38 -2.81
C GLY A 143 13.88 6.62 -2.97
N GLU A 144 12.82 6.54 -3.76
CA GLU A 144 12.04 7.70 -4.19
C GLU A 144 11.40 8.47 -3.02
N TYR A 145 10.60 7.79 -2.21
CA TYR A 145 9.88 8.45 -1.11
C TYR A 145 10.82 9.08 -0.07
N GLY A 146 11.86 8.34 0.36
CA GLY A 146 12.85 8.86 1.30
C GLY A 146 13.57 10.10 0.75
N GLY A 147 13.89 10.09 -0.56
CA GLY A 147 14.47 11.22 -1.26
C GLY A 147 13.55 12.43 -1.30
N ALA A 148 12.30 12.25 -1.73
CA ALA A 148 11.30 13.32 -1.79
C ALA A 148 11.03 13.93 -0.42
N ALA A 149 10.79 13.10 0.59
CA ALA A 149 10.50 13.53 1.96
C ALA A 149 11.68 14.31 2.57
N THR A 150 12.90 13.78 2.45
CA THR A 150 14.12 14.44 2.95
C THR A 150 14.34 15.76 2.22
N TYR A 151 14.27 15.76 0.90
CA TYR A 151 14.51 16.95 0.08
C TYR A 151 13.53 18.07 0.42
N VAL A 152 12.22 17.79 0.49
CA VAL A 152 11.19 18.79 0.82
C VAL A 152 11.35 19.29 2.26
N ALA A 153 11.58 18.38 3.22
CA ALA A 153 11.71 18.76 4.62
C ALA A 153 12.97 19.60 4.90
N GLU A 154 14.07 19.35 4.18
CA GLU A 154 15.32 20.11 4.29
C GLU A 154 15.24 21.50 3.63
N HIS A 155 14.31 21.74 2.71
CA HIS A 155 14.01 23.05 2.13
C HIS A 155 12.90 23.79 2.87
N ALA A 156 12.11 23.10 3.67
CA ALA A 156 10.98 23.68 4.37
C ALA A 156 11.43 24.64 5.48
N PRO A 157 10.78 25.80 5.64
CA PRO A 157 11.02 26.68 6.76
C PRO A 157 10.79 25.98 8.10
N HIS A 158 11.52 26.40 9.13
CA HIS A 158 11.30 25.89 10.48
C HIS A 158 9.84 26.12 10.90
N GLY A 159 9.20 25.08 11.51
CA GLY A 159 7.79 25.14 11.92
C GLY A 159 6.75 24.97 10.79
N LYS A 160 7.16 24.68 9.54
CA LYS A 160 6.27 24.40 8.40
C LYS A 160 6.57 23.08 7.69
N ARG A 161 7.40 22.21 8.24
CA ARG A 161 7.81 20.94 7.60
C ARG A 161 6.64 19.99 7.41
N GLY A 162 5.71 19.93 8.38
CA GLY A 162 4.51 19.11 8.27
C GLY A 162 3.64 19.54 7.09
N LEU A 163 3.41 20.87 6.96
CA LEU A 163 2.68 21.42 5.82
C LEU A 163 3.36 21.09 4.49
N PHE A 164 4.66 21.32 4.38
CA PHE A 164 5.39 21.15 3.12
C PHE A 164 5.46 19.68 2.68
N THR A 165 5.77 18.78 3.59
CA THR A 165 5.83 17.34 3.27
C THR A 165 4.45 16.72 3.02
N ALA A 166 3.38 17.31 3.57
CA ALA A 166 2.03 16.83 3.33
C ALA A 166 1.57 16.97 1.87
N PHE A 167 2.12 17.92 1.11
CA PHE A 167 1.86 18.00 -0.32
C PHE A 167 2.31 16.74 -1.09
N ILE A 168 3.40 16.09 -0.67
CA ILE A 168 3.83 14.83 -1.26
C ILE A 168 2.73 13.77 -1.10
N GLN A 169 2.02 13.76 0.01
CA GLN A 169 1.00 12.74 0.30
C GLN A 169 -0.26 12.87 -0.58
N THR A 170 -0.54 14.06 -1.12
CA THR A 170 -1.66 14.26 -2.06
C THR A 170 -1.42 13.63 -3.42
N THR A 171 -0.16 13.29 -3.73
CA THR A 171 0.24 12.78 -5.05
C THR A 171 -0.32 11.40 -5.36
N ALA A 172 -0.61 10.59 -4.33
CA ALA A 172 -1.25 9.29 -4.50
C ALA A 172 -2.62 9.43 -5.19
N THR A 173 -3.44 10.38 -4.74
CA THR A 173 -4.75 10.67 -5.35
C THR A 173 -4.60 11.20 -6.76
N ILE A 174 -3.66 12.12 -6.99
CA ILE A 174 -3.39 12.69 -8.32
C ILE A 174 -2.94 11.57 -9.29
N GLY A 175 -2.03 10.69 -8.86
CA GLY A 175 -1.55 9.55 -9.65
C GLY A 175 -2.67 8.58 -10.01
N LEU A 176 -3.58 8.28 -9.08
CA LEU A 176 -4.76 7.46 -9.33
C LEU A 176 -5.65 8.07 -10.41
N PHE A 177 -6.05 9.33 -10.24
CA PHE A 177 -6.90 9.99 -11.23
C PHE A 177 -6.24 10.10 -12.60
N LEU A 178 -4.95 10.40 -12.63
CA LEU A 178 -4.19 10.48 -13.89
C LEU A 178 -4.16 9.12 -14.58
N SER A 179 -3.92 8.03 -13.85
CA SER A 179 -3.92 6.67 -14.43
C SER A 179 -5.29 6.29 -14.98
N ILE A 180 -6.37 6.58 -14.25
CA ILE A 180 -7.74 6.32 -14.70
C ILE A 180 -8.07 7.11 -15.95
N LEU A 181 -7.73 8.43 -15.99
CA LEU A 181 -7.99 9.28 -17.15
C LEU A 181 -7.25 8.79 -18.40
N VAL A 182 -5.98 8.40 -18.26
CA VAL A 182 -5.18 7.92 -19.39
C VAL A 182 -5.69 6.56 -19.88
N ILE A 183 -6.00 5.63 -18.97
CA ILE A 183 -6.56 4.32 -19.34
C ILE A 183 -7.91 4.50 -20.04
N LEU A 184 -8.82 5.27 -19.44
CA LEU A 184 -10.16 5.48 -19.98
C LEU A 184 -10.12 6.23 -21.33
N GLY A 185 -9.30 7.29 -21.42
CA GLY A 185 -9.10 8.04 -22.66
C GLY A 185 -8.56 7.15 -23.77
N THR A 186 -7.54 6.34 -23.49
CA THR A 186 -6.99 5.39 -24.47
C THR A 186 -8.04 4.37 -24.91
N ARG A 187 -8.74 3.75 -23.96
CA ARG A 187 -9.79 2.75 -24.23
C ARG A 187 -10.93 3.31 -25.06
N THR A 188 -11.33 4.57 -24.81
CA THR A 188 -12.38 5.25 -25.57
C THR A 188 -11.92 5.57 -27.02
N LEU A 189 -10.65 5.96 -27.18
CA LEU A 189 -10.10 6.31 -28.49
C LEU A 189 -9.81 5.09 -29.38
N THR A 190 -9.35 3.99 -28.80
CA THR A 190 -9.00 2.76 -29.55
C THR A 190 -10.17 1.78 -29.68
N GLY A 191 -11.15 1.84 -28.80
CA GLY A 191 -12.17 0.79 -28.65
C GLY A 191 -11.69 -0.38 -27.82
N GLU A 192 -12.62 -1.17 -27.26
CA GLU A 192 -12.31 -2.24 -26.29
C GLU A 192 -11.45 -3.36 -26.88
N GLU A 193 -11.73 -3.81 -28.13
CA GLU A 193 -10.96 -4.89 -28.78
C GLU A 193 -9.51 -4.47 -29.01
N GLU A 194 -9.30 -3.32 -29.64
CA GLU A 194 -7.97 -2.78 -29.92
C GLU A 194 -7.22 -2.44 -28.63
N PHE A 195 -7.94 -1.95 -27.61
CA PHE A 195 -7.34 -1.69 -26.32
C PHE A 195 -6.77 -2.96 -25.69
N GLN A 196 -7.52 -4.07 -25.72
CA GLN A 196 -7.04 -5.35 -25.18
C GLN A 196 -5.94 -5.98 -26.03
N ALA A 197 -5.97 -5.78 -27.36
CA ALA A 197 -4.96 -6.32 -28.26
C ALA A 197 -3.60 -5.62 -28.13
N TRP A 198 -3.59 -4.28 -28.20
CA TRP A 198 -2.35 -3.50 -28.19
C TRP A 198 -2.45 -2.15 -27.47
N GLY A 199 -3.63 -1.52 -27.40
CA GLY A 199 -3.84 -0.17 -26.88
C GLY A 199 -3.48 -0.01 -25.41
N TRP A 200 -3.49 -1.08 -24.62
CA TRP A 200 -3.03 -1.10 -23.23
C TRP A 200 -1.57 -0.66 -23.06
N ARG A 201 -0.77 -0.69 -24.13
CA ARG A 201 0.63 -0.23 -24.13
C ARG A 201 0.74 1.28 -24.06
N ILE A 202 -0.23 2.01 -24.62
CA ILE A 202 -0.20 3.47 -24.73
C ILE A 202 -0.08 4.14 -23.36
N PRO A 203 -0.82 3.78 -22.31
CA PRO A 203 -0.62 4.32 -20.96
C PRO A 203 0.80 4.18 -20.44
N PHE A 204 1.48 3.05 -20.70
CA PHE A 204 2.89 2.88 -20.34
C PHE A 204 3.83 3.75 -21.17
N LEU A 205 3.55 3.92 -22.46
CA LEU A 205 4.35 4.76 -23.36
C LEU A 205 4.21 6.24 -23.05
N ILE A 206 3.02 6.71 -22.67
CA ILE A 206 2.77 8.09 -22.21
C ILE A 206 3.61 8.43 -20.97
N SER A 207 3.99 7.45 -20.17
CA SER A 207 4.84 7.65 -18.99
C SER A 207 6.18 8.34 -19.32
N VAL A 208 6.67 8.22 -20.56
CA VAL A 208 7.90 8.92 -20.99
C VAL A 208 7.75 10.44 -20.93
N ILE A 209 6.55 10.97 -21.15
CA ILE A 209 6.25 12.40 -21.05
C ILE A 209 6.37 12.85 -19.58
N LEU A 210 5.76 12.09 -18.67
CA LEU A 210 5.84 12.36 -17.24
C LEU A 210 7.28 12.24 -16.73
N LEU A 211 8.02 11.23 -17.23
CA LEU A 211 9.44 11.07 -16.94
C LEU A 211 10.24 12.28 -17.42
N GLY A 212 10.04 12.69 -18.68
CA GLY A 212 10.74 13.85 -19.26
C GLY A 212 10.51 15.13 -18.45
N ILE A 213 9.26 15.41 -18.08
CA ILE A 213 8.90 16.55 -17.23
C ILE A 213 9.59 16.45 -15.86
N SER A 214 9.53 15.28 -15.21
CA SER A 214 10.13 15.06 -13.89
C SER A 214 11.66 15.23 -13.93
N VAL A 215 12.33 14.68 -14.94
CA VAL A 215 13.78 14.81 -15.14
C VAL A 215 14.16 16.28 -15.40
N TRP A 216 13.44 16.96 -16.29
CA TRP A 216 13.70 18.37 -16.59
C TRP A 216 13.60 19.26 -15.36
N ILE A 217 12.56 19.07 -14.55
CA ILE A 217 12.37 19.83 -13.30
C ILE A 217 13.52 19.53 -12.32
N ARG A 218 13.88 18.26 -12.13
CA ARG A 218 14.94 17.85 -11.19
C ARG A 218 16.33 18.32 -11.59
N LEU A 219 16.63 18.36 -12.88
CA LEU A 219 17.89 18.94 -13.37
C LEU A 219 17.99 20.42 -13.00
N SER A 220 16.88 21.15 -13.00
CA SER A 220 16.81 22.57 -12.65
C SER A 220 16.79 22.86 -11.14
N MET A 221 16.76 21.83 -10.27
CA MET A 221 16.77 21.97 -8.82
C MET A 221 18.21 22.06 -8.28
N ASN A 222 18.38 22.75 -7.15
CA ASN A 222 19.62 22.79 -6.41
C ASN A 222 19.72 21.60 -5.43
N GLU A 223 20.92 21.28 -4.96
CA GLU A 223 21.08 20.31 -3.87
C GLU A 223 20.48 20.85 -2.56
N SER A 224 20.09 19.96 -1.64
CA SER A 224 19.48 20.38 -0.38
C SER A 224 20.43 21.29 0.42
N PRO A 225 19.92 22.38 1.04
CA PRO A 225 20.74 23.28 1.84
C PRO A 225 21.46 22.57 2.99
N ALA A 226 20.77 21.61 3.64
CA ALA A 226 21.32 20.82 4.73
C ALA A 226 22.50 19.96 4.27
N PHE A 227 22.33 19.26 3.15
CA PHE A 227 23.40 18.43 2.59
C PHE A 227 24.57 19.26 2.07
N ALA A 228 24.28 20.37 1.38
CA ALA A 228 25.33 21.26 0.87
C ALA A 228 26.21 21.82 2.00
N LYS A 229 25.58 22.27 3.11
CA LYS A 229 26.28 22.73 4.30
C LYS A 229 27.15 21.62 4.91
N MET A 230 26.57 20.45 5.15
CA MET A 230 27.27 19.30 5.73
C MET A 230 28.45 18.86 4.88
N LYS A 231 28.29 18.87 3.54
CA LYS A 231 29.37 18.54 2.59
C LYS A 231 30.51 19.58 2.63
N ALA A 232 30.18 20.86 2.71
CA ALA A 232 31.14 21.94 2.83
C ALA A 232 31.95 21.86 4.14
N GLU A 233 31.32 21.39 5.23
CA GLU A 233 31.94 21.17 6.54
C GLU A 233 32.72 19.83 6.63
N GLY A 234 32.70 18.99 5.58
CA GLY A 234 33.38 17.70 5.56
C GLY A 234 32.76 16.63 6.48
N LYS A 235 31.50 16.80 6.89
CA LYS A 235 30.83 15.96 7.87
C LYS A 235 29.97 14.83 7.24
N THR A 236 30.10 14.57 5.95
CA THR A 236 29.38 13.47 5.28
C THR A 236 29.77 12.10 5.83
N SER A 237 28.81 11.18 5.96
CA SER A 237 29.13 9.82 6.39
C SER A 237 29.82 9.04 5.29
N LYS A 238 30.92 8.34 5.64
CA LYS A 238 31.61 7.41 4.72
C LYS A 238 30.96 6.01 4.70
N ALA A 239 30.19 5.68 5.73
CA ALA A 239 29.53 4.38 5.89
C ALA A 239 28.11 4.53 6.46
N PRO A 240 27.15 5.14 5.72
CA PRO A 240 25.82 5.46 6.23
C PRO A 240 25.05 4.24 6.75
N LEU A 241 25.16 3.07 6.10
CA LEU A 241 24.48 1.85 6.54
C LEU A 241 24.97 1.38 7.90
N SER A 242 26.28 1.30 8.09
CA SER A 242 26.86 0.89 9.37
C SER A 242 26.53 1.90 10.47
N GLU A 243 26.55 3.18 10.15
CA GLU A 243 26.23 4.24 11.09
C GLU A 243 24.76 4.27 11.46
N ALA A 244 23.87 4.00 10.50
CA ALA A 244 22.42 3.96 10.71
C ALA A 244 21.98 2.72 11.52
N PHE A 245 22.52 1.53 11.20
CA PHE A 245 21.95 0.27 11.69
C PHE A 245 22.87 -0.55 12.61
N LEU A 246 24.19 -0.30 12.62
CA LEU A 246 25.11 -1.00 13.53
C LEU A 246 25.45 -0.17 14.78
N LYS A 247 25.26 1.16 14.76
CA LYS A 247 25.40 1.96 15.98
C LYS A 247 24.13 1.81 16.84
N PRO A 248 24.19 1.29 18.08
CA PRO A 248 23.03 0.96 18.88
C PRO A 248 22.03 2.11 19.06
N LYS A 249 22.53 3.34 19.21
CA LYS A 249 21.69 4.55 19.36
C LYS A 249 20.82 4.77 18.13
N ASN A 250 21.39 4.72 16.93
CA ASN A 250 20.70 4.97 15.67
C ASN A 250 19.79 3.80 15.30
N ALA A 251 20.27 2.55 15.49
CA ALA A 251 19.49 1.34 15.28
C ALA A 251 18.23 1.32 16.15
N LYS A 252 18.33 1.72 17.42
CA LYS A 252 17.16 1.86 18.30
C LYS A 252 16.16 2.87 17.75
N VAL A 253 16.62 4.04 17.26
CA VAL A 253 15.73 5.04 16.67
C VAL A 253 15.06 4.51 15.41
N ALA A 254 15.78 3.80 14.54
CA ALA A 254 15.23 3.17 13.34
C ALA A 254 14.19 2.11 13.68
N LEU A 255 14.44 1.26 14.69
CA LEU A 255 13.47 0.28 15.17
C LEU A 255 12.22 0.95 15.76
N LEU A 256 12.39 2.01 16.54
CA LEU A 256 11.26 2.79 17.07
C LEU A 256 10.48 3.48 15.95
N ALA A 257 11.14 3.99 14.92
CA ALA A 257 10.47 4.55 13.74
C ALA A 257 9.65 3.48 13.01
N LEU A 258 10.14 2.23 12.92
CA LEU A 258 9.40 1.11 12.35
C LEU A 258 8.19 0.76 13.24
N VAL A 259 8.43 0.36 14.49
CA VAL A 259 7.39 -0.24 15.34
C VAL A 259 6.45 0.80 15.93
N GLY A 260 6.96 1.96 16.29
CA GLY A 260 6.20 3.03 16.95
C GLY A 260 5.57 4.05 16.00
N LEU A 261 5.80 3.96 14.67
CA LEU A 261 5.23 4.89 13.70
C LEU A 261 4.81 4.20 12.39
N THR A 262 5.78 3.69 11.60
CA THR A 262 5.54 3.38 10.19
C THR A 262 4.71 2.13 9.98
N MET A 263 4.81 1.10 10.82
CA MET A 263 3.96 -0.08 10.64
C MET A 263 2.50 0.21 10.96
N GLY A 264 2.20 1.02 11.99
CA GLY A 264 0.82 1.46 12.29
C GLY A 264 0.28 2.38 11.22
N GLN A 265 1.08 3.36 10.76
CA GLN A 265 0.72 4.20 9.62
C GLN A 265 0.39 3.34 8.38
N ALA A 266 1.21 2.34 8.09
CA ALA A 266 1.04 1.50 6.93
C ALA A 266 -0.25 0.68 6.98
N VAL A 267 -0.53 0.00 8.10
CA VAL A 267 -1.77 -0.79 8.20
C VAL A 267 -3.02 0.07 8.15
N VAL A 268 -2.99 1.29 8.70
CA VAL A 268 -4.13 2.22 8.57
C VAL A 268 -4.31 2.65 7.11
N TRP A 269 -3.20 2.97 6.42
CA TRP A 269 -3.22 3.38 5.02
C TRP A 269 -3.78 2.28 4.10
N TYR A 270 -3.25 1.06 4.22
CA TYR A 270 -3.68 -0.07 3.39
C TYR A 270 -5.11 -0.53 3.73
N THR A 271 -5.54 -0.42 4.99
CA THR A 271 -6.93 -0.75 5.37
C THR A 271 -7.91 0.26 4.78
N GLY A 272 -7.61 1.55 4.84
CA GLY A 272 -8.52 2.61 4.37
C GLY A 272 -8.69 2.68 2.86
N GLN A 273 -7.78 2.09 2.09
CA GLN A 273 -7.82 2.13 0.64
C GLN A 273 -7.96 0.73 0.01
N PHE A 274 -6.92 -0.13 0.15
CA PHE A 274 -6.89 -1.42 -0.53
C PHE A 274 -7.78 -2.47 0.12
N TYR A 275 -7.68 -2.65 1.43
CA TYR A 275 -8.54 -3.62 2.10
C TYR A 275 -10.01 -3.24 2.00
N ALA A 276 -10.35 -1.95 2.13
CA ALA A 276 -11.70 -1.45 1.92
C ALA A 276 -12.20 -1.76 0.49
N LEU A 277 -11.38 -1.52 -0.55
CA LEU A 277 -11.72 -1.86 -1.93
C LEU A 277 -11.96 -3.36 -2.11
N PHE A 278 -11.06 -4.20 -1.59
CA PHE A 278 -11.22 -5.65 -1.66
C PHE A 278 -12.41 -6.15 -0.84
N PHE A 279 -12.69 -5.54 0.30
CA PHE A 279 -13.88 -5.85 1.08
C PHE A 279 -15.16 -5.54 0.29
N LEU A 280 -15.24 -4.39 -0.36
CA LEU A 280 -16.38 -4.03 -1.23
C LEU A 280 -16.54 -5.04 -2.39
N THR A 281 -15.44 -5.39 -3.08
CA THR A 281 -15.50 -6.19 -4.30
C THR A 281 -15.54 -7.69 -4.04
N LYS A 282 -14.75 -8.20 -3.10
CA LYS A 282 -14.59 -9.65 -2.85
C LYS A 282 -15.54 -10.14 -1.75
N THR A 283 -15.74 -9.37 -0.67
CA THR A 283 -16.63 -9.75 0.43
C THR A 283 -18.08 -9.30 0.17
N LEU A 284 -18.30 -8.03 -0.14
CA LEU A 284 -19.66 -7.54 -0.40
C LEU A 284 -20.12 -7.78 -1.84
N LYS A 285 -19.23 -8.23 -2.73
CA LYS A 285 -19.55 -8.55 -4.14
C LYS A 285 -20.17 -7.38 -4.91
N ILE A 286 -19.80 -6.16 -4.55
CA ILE A 286 -20.13 -4.95 -5.29
C ILE A 286 -19.31 -4.94 -6.58
N ALA A 287 -19.94 -4.56 -7.70
CA ALA A 287 -19.26 -4.48 -8.99
C ALA A 287 -18.01 -3.57 -8.93
N GLU A 288 -16.89 -4.05 -9.48
CA GLU A 288 -15.59 -3.33 -9.42
C GLU A 288 -15.66 -1.88 -9.91
N PRO A 289 -16.37 -1.53 -11.01
CA PRO A 289 -16.48 -0.14 -11.43
C PRO A 289 -17.18 0.73 -10.38
N THR A 290 -18.23 0.22 -9.73
CA THR A 290 -18.93 0.94 -8.66
C THR A 290 -18.01 1.14 -7.44
N ALA A 291 -17.34 0.09 -6.99
CA ALA A 291 -16.43 0.16 -5.85
C ALA A 291 -15.27 1.15 -6.09
N ASN A 292 -14.68 1.11 -7.29
CA ASN A 292 -13.61 2.04 -7.68
C ASN A 292 -14.07 3.50 -7.66
N VAL A 293 -15.27 3.79 -8.17
CA VAL A 293 -15.86 5.14 -8.14
C VAL A 293 -16.08 5.61 -6.70
N LEU A 294 -16.63 4.75 -5.82
CA LEU A 294 -16.86 5.09 -4.41
C LEU A 294 -15.56 5.41 -3.67
N ILE A 295 -14.52 4.59 -3.88
CA ILE A 295 -13.18 4.84 -3.32
C ILE A 295 -12.58 6.14 -3.88
N ALA A 296 -12.67 6.37 -5.19
CA ALA A 296 -12.14 7.57 -5.83
C ALA A 296 -12.81 8.84 -5.27
N ILE A 297 -14.13 8.85 -5.08
CA ILE A 297 -14.85 9.97 -4.48
C ILE A 297 -14.38 10.20 -3.03
N ALA A 298 -14.28 9.13 -2.23
CA ALA A 298 -13.82 9.24 -0.84
C ALA A 298 -12.38 9.79 -0.76
N LEU A 299 -11.48 9.33 -1.62
CA LEU A 299 -10.11 9.82 -1.73
C LEU A 299 -10.08 11.30 -2.13
N LEU A 300 -10.88 11.70 -3.11
CA LEU A 300 -10.95 13.10 -3.56
C LEU A 300 -11.37 14.03 -2.43
N LEU A 301 -12.44 13.65 -1.71
CA LEU A 301 -12.96 14.42 -0.58
C LEU A 301 -11.98 14.51 0.58
N ALA A 302 -11.20 13.43 0.83
CA ALA A 302 -10.25 13.37 1.93
C ALA A 302 -8.88 14.00 1.59
N THR A 303 -8.52 14.17 0.33
CA THR A 303 -7.19 14.67 -0.08
C THR A 303 -6.80 16.00 0.58
N PRO A 304 -7.68 17.02 0.73
CA PRO A 304 -7.32 18.25 1.43
C PRO A 304 -6.89 18.04 2.89
N PHE A 305 -7.36 16.99 3.54
CA PHE A 305 -7.04 16.70 4.93
C PHE A 305 -5.60 16.25 5.14
N PHE A 306 -4.90 15.73 4.13
CA PHE A 306 -3.44 15.54 4.22
C PHE A 306 -2.75 16.85 4.56
N ILE A 307 -3.11 17.93 3.85
CA ILE A 307 -2.53 19.26 4.05
C ILE A 307 -2.97 19.83 5.40
N ILE A 308 -4.24 19.66 5.76
CA ILE A 308 -4.78 20.12 7.04
C ILE A 308 -4.05 19.46 8.22
N PHE A 309 -3.92 18.12 8.24
CA PHE A 309 -3.23 17.42 9.32
C PHE A 309 -1.72 17.64 9.27
N GLY A 310 -1.12 17.79 8.08
CA GLY A 310 0.26 18.22 7.94
C GLY A 310 0.51 19.58 8.58
N ALA A 311 -0.29 20.59 8.25
CA ALA A 311 -0.21 21.93 8.82
C ALA A 311 -0.54 21.95 10.33
N LEU A 312 -1.54 21.18 10.75
CA LEU A 312 -1.91 21.07 12.16
C LEU A 312 -0.76 20.46 12.97
N SER A 313 -0.05 19.49 12.39
CA SER A 313 1.10 18.85 13.03
C SER A 313 2.24 19.82 13.33
N ASP A 314 2.41 20.87 12.53
CA ASP A 314 3.38 21.93 12.79
C ASP A 314 3.05 22.74 14.06
N LYS A 315 1.77 22.79 14.45
CA LYS A 315 1.29 23.53 15.62
C LYS A 315 1.23 22.68 16.88
N ILE A 316 0.53 21.54 16.82
CA ILE A 316 0.24 20.71 18.00
C ILE A 316 1.16 19.50 18.17
N GLY A 317 2.02 19.22 17.18
CA GLY A 317 2.96 18.08 17.17
C GLY A 317 2.56 16.98 16.18
N ARG A 318 3.56 16.19 15.77
CA ARG A 318 3.40 15.09 14.81
C ARG A 318 2.88 13.83 15.47
N LYS A 319 3.51 13.49 16.60
CA LYS A 319 3.32 12.24 17.33
C LYS A 319 1.85 11.94 17.60
N TRP A 320 1.15 12.90 18.23
CA TRP A 320 -0.21 12.63 18.71
C TRP A 320 -1.27 12.61 17.62
N ILE A 321 -1.02 13.26 16.48
CA ILE A 321 -1.92 13.15 15.31
C ILE A 321 -1.79 11.76 14.71
N ILE A 322 -0.56 11.27 14.51
CA ILE A 322 -0.29 9.92 13.96
C ILE A 322 -0.87 8.85 14.89
N LEU A 323 -0.53 8.90 16.17
CA LEU A 323 -0.97 7.90 17.14
C LEU A 323 -2.49 7.98 17.39
N GLY A 324 -3.06 9.18 17.38
CA GLY A 324 -4.51 9.38 17.45
C GLY A 324 -5.23 8.73 16.28
N GLY A 325 -4.72 8.88 15.06
CA GLY A 325 -5.23 8.18 13.89
C GLY A 325 -5.21 6.66 14.04
N CYS A 326 -4.13 6.08 14.59
CA CYS A 326 -4.03 4.65 14.86
C CYS A 326 -5.08 4.18 15.89
N VAL A 327 -5.27 4.92 16.99
CA VAL A 327 -6.23 4.55 18.05
C VAL A 327 -7.68 4.63 17.56
N ILE A 328 -8.04 5.73 16.90
CA ILE A 328 -9.40 5.91 16.38
C ILE A 328 -9.71 4.82 15.33
N ALA A 329 -8.76 4.53 14.44
CA ALA A 329 -8.89 3.46 13.46
C ALA A 329 -9.10 2.10 14.15
N ALA A 330 -8.24 1.74 15.10
CA ALA A 330 -8.35 0.47 15.84
C ALA A 330 -9.69 0.34 16.58
N ALA A 331 -10.19 1.42 17.18
CA ALA A 331 -11.45 1.43 17.92
C ALA A 331 -12.69 1.33 17.01
N THR A 332 -12.61 1.86 15.78
CA THR A 332 -13.79 2.04 14.92
C THR A 332 -13.86 1.12 13.70
N TYR A 333 -12.83 0.34 13.39
CA TYR A 333 -12.84 -0.54 12.22
C TYR A 333 -14.02 -1.51 12.22
N PHE A 334 -14.26 -2.22 13.31
CA PHE A 334 -15.40 -3.16 13.37
C PHE A 334 -16.75 -2.49 13.10
N PRO A 335 -17.15 -1.41 13.82
CA PRO A 335 -18.43 -0.75 13.54
C PRO A 335 -18.49 -0.16 12.12
N ILE A 336 -17.40 0.39 11.59
CA ILE A 336 -17.38 0.96 10.24
C ILE A 336 -17.56 -0.14 9.19
N PHE A 337 -16.83 -1.27 9.26
CA PHE A 337 -16.97 -2.34 8.29
C PHE A 337 -18.32 -3.06 8.38
N LYS A 338 -18.93 -3.15 9.57
CA LYS A 338 -20.32 -3.61 9.72
C LYS A 338 -21.31 -2.64 9.06
N ALA A 339 -21.14 -1.34 9.23
CA ALA A 339 -21.94 -0.34 8.55
C ALA A 339 -21.75 -0.38 7.02
N ILE A 340 -20.52 -0.57 6.54
CA ILE A 340 -20.24 -0.76 5.11
C ILE A 340 -20.97 -2.01 4.58
N THR A 341 -21.03 -3.09 5.34
CA THR A 341 -21.80 -4.29 4.97
C THR A 341 -23.30 -3.98 4.90
N HIS A 342 -23.84 -3.31 5.93
CA HIS A 342 -25.26 -2.95 6.00
C HIS A 342 -25.71 -2.10 4.81
N TYR A 343 -24.94 -1.08 4.45
CA TYR A 343 -25.30 -0.19 3.35
C TYR A 343 -24.84 -0.68 1.97
N GLY A 344 -23.89 -1.62 1.93
CA GLY A 344 -23.32 -2.14 0.68
C GLY A 344 -23.97 -3.41 0.17
N ASN A 345 -24.37 -4.31 1.07
CA ASN A 345 -25.08 -5.55 0.72
C ASN A 345 -25.98 -6.02 1.88
N PRO A 346 -27.16 -5.39 2.07
CA PRO A 346 -28.07 -5.75 3.14
C PRO A 346 -28.61 -7.19 3.03
N ALA A 347 -28.71 -7.74 1.81
CA ALA A 347 -29.10 -9.14 1.61
C ALA A 347 -28.06 -10.12 2.17
N LEU A 348 -26.77 -9.85 1.97
CA LEU A 348 -25.70 -10.63 2.59
C LEU A 348 -25.75 -10.54 4.12
N GLU A 349 -25.94 -9.34 4.67
CA GLU A 349 -26.09 -9.15 6.13
C GLU A 349 -27.26 -9.96 6.69
N ALA A 350 -28.39 -9.96 6.02
CA ALA A 350 -29.57 -10.76 6.40
C ALA A 350 -29.27 -12.26 6.36
N ALA A 351 -28.66 -12.76 5.29
CA ALA A 351 -28.29 -14.16 5.13
C ALA A 351 -27.30 -14.64 6.21
N LEU A 352 -26.28 -13.84 6.52
CA LEU A 352 -25.32 -14.13 7.60
C LEU A 352 -25.98 -14.29 8.98
N ARG A 353 -27.11 -13.62 9.21
CA ARG A 353 -27.88 -13.73 10.46
C ARG A 353 -28.87 -14.88 10.48
N SER A 354 -29.54 -15.14 9.35
CA SER A 354 -30.67 -16.10 9.26
C SER A 354 -30.24 -17.53 8.94
N ALA A 355 -29.12 -17.72 8.26
CA ALA A 355 -28.66 -19.02 7.78
C ALA A 355 -27.17 -19.27 8.15
N PRO A 356 -26.88 -19.56 9.42
CA PRO A 356 -25.52 -19.83 9.86
C PRO A 356 -24.96 -21.10 9.20
N VAL A 357 -23.70 -21.05 8.79
CA VAL A 357 -22.99 -22.17 8.17
C VAL A 357 -22.00 -22.77 9.18
N VAL A 358 -21.86 -24.10 9.17
CA VAL A 358 -20.95 -24.83 10.05
C VAL A 358 -20.00 -25.67 9.21
N VAL A 359 -18.72 -25.66 9.55
CA VAL A 359 -17.70 -26.58 9.01
C VAL A 359 -17.28 -27.52 10.11
N VAL A 360 -17.56 -28.80 9.92
CA VAL A 360 -17.12 -29.88 10.83
C VAL A 360 -15.86 -30.50 10.24
N ALA A 361 -14.71 -30.41 10.90
CA ALA A 361 -13.44 -30.86 10.35
C ALA A 361 -12.44 -31.26 11.43
N ASP A 362 -11.50 -32.14 11.06
CA ASP A 362 -10.28 -32.39 11.87
C ASP A 362 -9.45 -31.09 11.91
N PRO A 363 -9.23 -30.49 13.10
CA PRO A 363 -8.49 -29.24 13.23
C PRO A 363 -7.05 -29.31 12.70
N ALA A 364 -6.43 -30.50 12.68
CA ALA A 364 -5.09 -30.70 12.14
C ALA A 364 -5.02 -30.51 10.61
N THR A 365 -6.15 -30.62 9.89
CA THR A 365 -6.24 -30.44 8.45
C THR A 365 -6.63 -29.03 8.03
N CYS A 366 -6.82 -28.10 8.99
CA CYS A 366 -7.21 -26.73 8.78
C CYS A 366 -5.99 -25.81 8.88
N SER A 367 -5.32 -25.56 7.78
CA SER A 367 -4.12 -24.74 7.71
C SER A 367 -4.42 -23.25 7.84
N PHE A 368 -3.45 -22.49 8.34
CA PHE A 368 -3.49 -21.04 8.17
C PHE A 368 -3.11 -20.68 6.73
N GLN A 369 -4.11 -20.33 5.93
CA GLN A 369 -3.99 -20.18 4.47
C GLN A 369 -3.34 -18.83 4.09
N ILE A 370 -2.12 -18.57 4.59
CA ILE A 370 -1.37 -17.40 4.14
C ILE A 370 -0.75 -17.68 2.77
N ASP A 371 -1.11 -16.87 1.81
CA ASP A 371 -0.59 -16.94 0.46
C ASP A 371 -0.36 -15.51 -0.07
N ALA A 372 0.85 -15.03 0.15
CA ALA A 372 1.26 -13.69 -0.29
C ALA A 372 1.26 -13.54 -1.82
N THR A 373 1.28 -14.66 -2.53
CA THR A 373 1.42 -14.72 -3.98
C THR A 373 0.14 -15.11 -4.70
N GLY A 374 -0.87 -15.65 -3.97
CA GLY A 374 -2.09 -16.17 -4.55
C GLY A 374 -1.93 -17.48 -5.34
N THR A 375 -0.74 -18.12 -5.26
CA THR A 375 -0.40 -19.31 -6.05
C THR A 375 -0.52 -20.61 -5.29
N LYS A 376 -0.42 -20.54 -3.95
CA LYS A 376 -0.37 -21.75 -3.12
C LYS A 376 -1.72 -22.46 -3.10
N LYS A 377 -1.72 -23.74 -3.41
CA LYS A 377 -2.87 -24.62 -3.24
C LYS A 377 -2.80 -25.32 -1.89
N PHE A 378 -3.94 -25.44 -1.25
CA PHE A 378 -4.11 -26.09 0.04
C PHE A 378 -4.98 -27.33 -0.19
N PRO A 379 -4.40 -28.56 -0.20
CA PRO A 379 -5.11 -29.75 -0.67
C PRO A 379 -6.01 -30.40 0.38
N ASN A 380 -5.91 -30.01 1.65
CA ASN A 380 -6.70 -30.65 2.70
C ASN A 380 -8.20 -30.31 2.60
N SER A 381 -9.05 -31.23 2.98
CA SER A 381 -10.50 -31.07 2.91
C SER A 381 -11.03 -29.86 3.68
N CYS A 382 -10.48 -29.58 4.87
CA CYS A 382 -10.83 -28.39 5.62
C CYS A 382 -10.41 -27.11 4.89
N ASP A 383 -9.22 -27.07 4.30
CA ASP A 383 -8.72 -25.91 3.58
C ASP A 383 -9.57 -25.61 2.33
N ILE A 384 -10.01 -26.63 1.61
CA ILE A 384 -10.88 -26.50 0.45
C ILE A 384 -12.24 -25.95 0.87
N ALA A 385 -12.86 -26.53 1.92
CA ALA A 385 -14.15 -26.08 2.42
C ALA A 385 -14.12 -24.62 2.90
N THR A 386 -13.13 -24.28 3.72
CA THR A 386 -13.01 -22.92 4.31
C THR A 386 -12.70 -21.86 3.26
N ARG A 387 -11.82 -22.18 2.30
CA ARG A 387 -11.50 -21.29 1.17
C ARG A 387 -12.74 -21.05 0.29
N MET A 388 -13.53 -22.09 0.02
CA MET A 388 -14.75 -21.98 -0.77
C MET A 388 -15.79 -21.07 -0.11
N LEU A 389 -16.03 -21.23 1.19
CA LEU A 389 -16.96 -20.39 1.96
C LEU A 389 -16.46 -18.94 2.05
N THR A 390 -15.17 -18.74 2.27
CA THR A 390 -14.57 -17.40 2.29
C THR A 390 -14.72 -16.69 0.94
N ALA A 391 -14.47 -17.41 -0.16
CA ALA A 391 -14.69 -16.88 -1.52
C ALA A 391 -16.14 -16.58 -1.82
N ALA A 392 -17.08 -17.32 -1.19
CA ALA A 392 -18.51 -17.05 -1.25
C ALA A 392 -18.96 -15.93 -0.29
N SER A 393 -18.05 -15.34 0.51
CA SER A 393 -18.32 -14.31 1.53
C SER A 393 -19.22 -14.80 2.67
N VAL A 394 -19.13 -16.07 2.99
CA VAL A 394 -19.92 -16.73 4.02
C VAL A 394 -19.12 -16.82 5.31
N SER A 395 -19.67 -16.30 6.40
CA SER A 395 -19.16 -16.61 7.74
C SER A 395 -19.60 -18.01 8.14
N TYR A 396 -18.71 -18.73 8.83
CA TYR A 396 -19.00 -20.08 9.31
C TYR A 396 -18.44 -20.32 10.70
N ASN A 397 -19.07 -21.21 11.44
CA ASN A 397 -18.55 -21.73 12.69
C ASN A 397 -17.81 -23.04 12.41
N ARG A 398 -16.62 -23.21 13.01
CA ARG A 398 -15.88 -24.47 12.92
C ARG A 398 -16.15 -25.32 14.15
N VAL A 399 -16.49 -26.58 13.91
CA VAL A 399 -16.67 -27.62 14.94
C VAL A 399 -15.59 -28.66 14.73
N ASP A 400 -14.81 -28.93 15.79
CA ASP A 400 -13.73 -29.89 15.74
C ASP A 400 -14.27 -31.32 15.70
N ALA A 401 -13.75 -32.11 14.77
CA ALA A 401 -14.05 -33.52 14.58
C ALA A 401 -12.83 -34.41 14.93
N PRO A 402 -13.02 -35.71 15.13
CA PRO A 402 -11.93 -36.64 15.38
C PRO A 402 -10.84 -36.62 14.28
N PRO A 403 -9.57 -36.94 14.63
CA PRO A 403 -8.48 -37.01 13.65
C PRO A 403 -8.81 -37.88 12.43
N GLY A 404 -8.46 -37.40 11.25
CA GLY A 404 -8.71 -38.08 9.97
C GLY A 404 -10.12 -37.85 9.39
N THR A 405 -10.99 -37.09 10.06
CA THR A 405 -12.31 -36.76 9.53
C THR A 405 -12.20 -35.82 8.34
N VAL A 406 -12.79 -36.22 7.22
CA VAL A 406 -12.92 -35.34 6.04
C VAL A 406 -13.93 -34.24 6.34
N ALA A 407 -13.58 -32.99 6.04
CA ALA A 407 -14.41 -31.83 6.36
C ALA A 407 -15.79 -31.90 5.69
N THR A 408 -16.81 -31.46 6.44
CA THR A 408 -18.21 -31.39 5.98
C THR A 408 -18.71 -29.95 6.19
N ILE A 409 -19.33 -29.38 5.16
CA ILE A 409 -20.01 -28.07 5.20
C ILE A 409 -21.50 -28.33 5.48
N LYS A 410 -22.05 -27.71 6.52
CA LYS A 410 -23.47 -27.76 6.85
C LYS A 410 -24.13 -26.41 6.60
N ILE A 411 -25.17 -26.39 5.78
CA ILE A 411 -26.00 -25.22 5.44
C ILE A 411 -27.45 -25.56 5.75
N GLY A 412 -27.98 -25.06 6.88
CA GLY A 412 -29.26 -25.55 7.40
C GLY A 412 -29.21 -27.05 7.68
N GLU A 413 -30.13 -27.80 7.10
CA GLU A 413 -30.22 -29.27 7.21
C GLU A 413 -29.36 -30.03 6.20
N THR A 414 -28.76 -29.33 5.22
CA THR A 414 -28.01 -29.97 4.13
C THR A 414 -26.52 -30.03 4.45
N GLU A 415 -25.94 -31.21 4.19
CA GLU A 415 -24.53 -31.49 4.41
C GLU A 415 -23.78 -31.72 3.08
N PHE A 416 -22.62 -31.11 2.92
CA PHE A 416 -21.74 -31.25 1.76
C PHE A 416 -20.39 -31.74 2.22
N LYS A 417 -19.99 -32.93 1.76
CA LYS A 417 -18.70 -33.52 2.11
C LYS A 417 -17.60 -32.96 1.22
N SER A 418 -16.59 -32.35 1.83
CA SER A 418 -15.37 -31.91 1.15
C SER A 418 -14.48 -33.11 0.76
N PHE A 419 -13.31 -32.86 0.24
CA PHE A 419 -12.36 -33.90 -0.18
C PHE A 419 -10.91 -33.44 0.02
N ASN A 420 -9.98 -34.40 0.08
CA ASN A 420 -8.55 -34.11 0.01
C ASN A 420 -8.13 -34.14 -1.45
N ALA A 421 -7.58 -33.04 -1.95
CA ALA A 421 -7.14 -32.92 -3.33
C ALA A 421 -5.75 -33.55 -3.54
N VAL A 422 -5.53 -34.05 -4.73
CA VAL A 422 -4.21 -34.51 -5.20
C VAL A 422 -3.53 -33.38 -5.96
N MET A 423 -2.27 -33.12 -5.63
CA MET A 423 -1.47 -32.09 -6.30
C MET A 423 -0.86 -32.63 -7.60
N THR A 424 -0.66 -31.76 -8.57
CA THR A 424 0.17 -32.04 -9.75
C THR A 424 1.63 -32.29 -9.35
N GLN A 425 2.43 -32.93 -10.23
CA GLN A 425 3.85 -33.28 -9.93
C GLN A 425 4.72 -32.05 -9.61
N ASP A 426 4.38 -30.89 -10.16
CA ASP A 426 5.04 -29.59 -9.89
C ASP A 426 4.56 -28.92 -8.60
N ASN A 427 3.59 -29.48 -7.90
CA ASN A 427 2.94 -28.92 -6.72
C ASN A 427 2.35 -27.51 -6.90
N LEU A 428 2.07 -27.10 -8.13
CA LEU A 428 1.51 -25.77 -8.43
C LEU A 428 0.00 -25.79 -8.53
N ASN A 429 -0.61 -26.94 -8.85
CA ASN A 429 -2.05 -27.04 -9.05
C ASN A 429 -2.63 -28.35 -8.52
N PHE A 430 -3.96 -28.45 -8.50
CA PHE A 430 -4.64 -29.73 -8.30
C PHE A 430 -4.64 -30.53 -9.60
N ASP A 431 -4.65 -31.85 -9.50
CA ASP A 431 -4.82 -32.72 -10.64
C ASP A 431 -6.23 -32.56 -11.28
N LYS A 432 -6.40 -33.09 -12.46
CA LYS A 432 -7.64 -32.94 -13.25
C LYS A 432 -8.88 -33.50 -12.51
N ALA A 433 -8.72 -34.57 -11.76
CA ALA A 433 -9.83 -35.18 -11.01
C ALA A 433 -10.22 -34.33 -9.81
N SER A 434 -9.24 -33.80 -9.07
CA SER A 434 -9.47 -32.88 -7.94
C SER A 434 -10.07 -31.55 -8.38
N LEU A 435 -9.66 -30.99 -9.53
CA LEU A 435 -10.28 -29.80 -10.11
C LEU A 435 -11.75 -30.01 -10.48
N ALA A 436 -12.08 -31.18 -11.05
CA ALA A 436 -13.47 -31.55 -11.34
C ALA A 436 -14.30 -31.67 -10.06
N SER A 437 -13.75 -32.32 -9.02
CA SER A 437 -14.39 -32.44 -7.70
C SER A 437 -14.58 -31.09 -7.01
N GLU A 438 -13.60 -30.19 -7.09
CA GLU A 438 -13.71 -28.81 -6.56
C GLU A 438 -14.84 -28.04 -7.26
N THR A 439 -14.93 -28.17 -8.59
CA THR A 439 -15.97 -27.51 -9.41
C THR A 439 -17.35 -28.03 -9.06
N ALA A 440 -17.52 -29.34 -8.93
CA ALA A 440 -18.80 -29.96 -8.55
C ALA A 440 -19.24 -29.53 -7.15
N LEU A 441 -18.38 -29.68 -6.16
CA LEU A 441 -18.66 -29.27 -4.77
C LEU A 441 -19.01 -27.78 -4.68
N LYS A 442 -18.29 -26.93 -5.42
CA LYS A 442 -18.56 -25.50 -5.47
C LYS A 442 -19.94 -25.18 -6.05
N ALA A 443 -20.39 -25.92 -7.08
CA ALA A 443 -21.70 -25.74 -7.66
C ALA A 443 -22.80 -26.13 -6.67
N GLU A 444 -22.68 -27.27 -5.97
CA GLU A 444 -23.61 -27.74 -4.96
C GLU A 444 -23.72 -26.79 -3.78
N VAL A 445 -22.58 -26.38 -3.20
CA VAL A 445 -22.52 -25.45 -2.06
C VAL A 445 -23.11 -24.09 -2.44
N ASN A 446 -22.75 -23.54 -3.61
CA ASN A 446 -23.30 -22.26 -4.07
C ASN A 446 -24.82 -22.33 -4.31
N GLY A 447 -25.32 -23.46 -4.83
CA GLY A 447 -26.77 -23.70 -4.97
C GLY A 447 -27.51 -23.66 -3.63
N ALA A 448 -26.95 -24.35 -2.62
CA ALA A 448 -27.51 -24.36 -1.27
C ALA A 448 -27.40 -22.98 -0.58
N LEU A 449 -26.31 -22.29 -0.74
CA LEU A 449 -26.14 -20.93 -0.21
C LEU A 449 -27.16 -19.96 -0.81
N LYS A 450 -27.39 -20.05 -2.12
CA LYS A 450 -28.39 -19.25 -2.80
C LYS A 450 -29.81 -19.55 -2.30
N ALA A 451 -30.12 -20.83 -2.11
CA ALA A 451 -31.40 -21.26 -1.51
C ALA A 451 -31.56 -20.76 -0.07
N ALA A 452 -30.46 -20.64 0.68
CA ALA A 452 -30.40 -20.07 2.03
C ALA A 452 -30.39 -18.53 2.07
N GLY A 453 -30.52 -17.85 0.92
CA GLY A 453 -30.63 -16.39 0.82
C GLY A 453 -29.29 -15.64 0.64
N TYR A 454 -28.16 -16.36 0.49
CA TYR A 454 -26.88 -15.70 0.21
C TYR A 454 -26.83 -15.17 -1.23
N PRO A 455 -26.56 -13.87 -1.44
CA PRO A 455 -26.55 -13.29 -2.77
C PRO A 455 -25.25 -13.60 -3.53
N ASP A 456 -25.35 -13.88 -4.83
CA ASP A 456 -24.19 -14.05 -5.72
C ASP A 456 -23.47 -12.73 -5.97
N LYS A 457 -24.22 -11.62 -6.01
CA LYS A 457 -23.72 -10.24 -6.19
C LYS A 457 -24.58 -9.30 -5.36
N ALA A 458 -23.98 -8.15 -4.97
CA ALA A 458 -24.76 -7.07 -4.38
C ALA A 458 -25.78 -6.52 -5.40
N ASP A 459 -27.02 -6.33 -4.95
CA ASP A 459 -28.07 -5.69 -5.78
C ASP A 459 -27.79 -4.18 -5.88
N PRO A 460 -27.51 -3.64 -7.08
CA PRO A 460 -27.23 -2.23 -7.27
C PRO A 460 -28.33 -1.28 -6.76
N ALA A 461 -29.60 -1.75 -6.71
CA ALA A 461 -30.74 -0.98 -6.23
C ALA A 461 -30.76 -0.85 -4.71
N GLN A 462 -30.16 -1.80 -3.99
CA GLN A 462 -30.10 -1.81 -2.52
C GLN A 462 -28.84 -1.14 -1.98
N ILE A 463 -27.85 -0.83 -2.83
CA ILE A 463 -26.60 -0.18 -2.41
C ILE A 463 -26.87 1.28 -2.06
N ASN A 464 -26.66 1.66 -0.80
CA ASN A 464 -26.67 3.06 -0.37
C ASN A 464 -25.30 3.72 -0.64
N LYS A 465 -25.09 4.17 -1.88
CA LYS A 465 -23.82 4.77 -2.32
C LYS A 465 -23.40 5.98 -1.49
N PRO A 466 -24.29 6.95 -1.13
CA PRO A 466 -23.89 8.09 -0.28
C PRO A 466 -23.34 7.66 1.08
N MET A 467 -24.00 6.71 1.76
CA MET A 467 -23.53 6.22 3.06
C MET A 467 -22.21 5.45 2.95
N LEU A 468 -22.01 4.67 1.88
CA LEU A 468 -20.71 4.04 1.63
C LEU A 468 -19.61 5.07 1.44
N VAL A 469 -19.85 6.16 0.69
CA VAL A 469 -18.89 7.25 0.53
C VAL A 469 -18.54 7.87 1.87
N VAL A 470 -19.52 8.08 2.77
CA VAL A 470 -19.27 8.63 4.13
C VAL A 470 -18.34 7.72 4.92
N PHE A 471 -18.60 6.41 4.97
CA PHE A 471 -17.76 5.49 5.75
C PHE A 471 -16.37 5.31 5.12
N LEU A 472 -16.28 5.25 3.80
CA LEU A 472 -15.00 5.22 3.09
C LEU A 472 -14.22 6.52 3.30
N PHE A 473 -14.87 7.67 3.27
CA PHE A 473 -14.26 8.97 3.60
C PHE A 473 -13.69 8.97 5.03
N ILE A 474 -14.43 8.44 6.02
CA ILE A 474 -13.95 8.35 7.40
C ILE A 474 -12.70 7.46 7.47
N LEU A 475 -12.67 6.32 6.78
CA LEU A 475 -11.49 5.47 6.71
C LEU A 475 -10.29 6.22 6.10
N VAL A 476 -10.50 6.94 5.00
CA VAL A 476 -9.43 7.73 4.36
C VAL A 476 -9.04 8.93 5.22
N LEU A 477 -9.95 9.50 6.01
CA LEU A 477 -9.62 10.55 6.98
C LEU A 477 -8.59 10.05 8.00
N TYR A 478 -8.73 8.81 8.51
CA TYR A 478 -7.70 8.20 9.37
C TYR A 478 -6.36 8.05 8.66
N VAL A 479 -6.39 7.69 7.37
CA VAL A 479 -5.18 7.66 6.53
C VAL A 479 -4.50 9.03 6.51
N THR A 480 -5.26 10.12 6.33
CA THR A 480 -4.68 11.48 6.30
C THR A 480 -4.08 11.90 7.64
N MET A 481 -4.63 11.43 8.76
CA MET A 481 -4.06 11.67 10.09
C MET A 481 -2.71 10.99 10.26
N VAL A 482 -2.61 9.71 9.90
CA VAL A 482 -1.36 8.95 10.10
C VAL A 482 -0.29 9.27 9.06
N TYR A 483 -0.69 9.63 7.83
CA TYR A 483 0.21 9.79 6.70
C TYR A 483 0.62 11.24 6.44
N GLY A 484 -0.23 12.22 6.75
CA GLY A 484 0.08 13.64 6.57
C GLY A 484 1.37 14.07 7.29
N PRO A 485 1.52 13.83 8.60
CA PRO A 485 2.69 14.24 9.38
C PRO A 485 3.90 13.32 9.30
N ILE A 486 3.76 12.07 8.77
CA ILE A 486 4.79 11.02 8.95
C ILE A 486 6.14 11.39 8.33
N ALA A 487 6.15 12.01 7.15
CA ALA A 487 7.37 12.37 6.45
C ALA A 487 8.20 13.39 7.24
N ALA A 488 7.55 14.44 7.77
CA ALA A 488 8.22 15.42 8.62
C ALA A 488 8.80 14.77 9.87
N MET A 489 8.01 13.92 10.54
CA MET A 489 8.44 13.24 11.77
C MET A 489 9.66 12.35 11.53
N LEU A 490 9.63 11.53 10.47
CA LEU A 490 10.76 10.64 10.14
C LEU A 490 12.03 11.43 9.83
N VAL A 491 11.94 12.52 9.08
CA VAL A 491 13.09 13.39 8.77
C VAL A 491 13.67 14.01 10.03
N GLU A 492 12.83 14.45 10.98
CA GLU A 492 13.23 15.09 12.22
C GLU A 492 13.84 14.13 13.27
N MET A 493 13.64 12.81 13.10
CA MET A 493 14.18 11.79 14.01
C MET A 493 15.65 11.48 13.79
N PHE A 494 16.20 11.73 12.59
CA PHE A 494 17.54 11.27 12.21
C PHE A 494 18.52 12.41 11.89
N PRO A 495 19.81 12.26 12.24
CA PRO A 495 20.87 13.20 11.86
C PRO A 495 20.98 13.32 10.33
N THR A 496 21.34 14.52 9.84
CA THR A 496 21.40 14.83 8.40
C THR A 496 22.29 13.87 7.62
N ARG A 497 23.43 13.47 8.19
CA ARG A 497 24.45 12.64 7.53
C ARG A 497 24.04 11.20 7.24
N ILE A 498 22.99 10.67 7.93
CA ILE A 498 22.47 9.31 7.75
C ILE A 498 20.95 9.31 7.58
N ARG A 499 20.34 10.46 7.43
CA ARG A 499 18.87 10.65 7.47
C ARG A 499 18.17 9.85 6.39
N TYR A 500 18.63 9.94 5.16
CA TYR A 500 18.01 9.26 4.03
C TYR A 500 18.06 7.74 4.21
N THR A 501 19.22 7.20 4.56
CA THR A 501 19.41 5.77 4.87
C THR A 501 18.50 5.33 6.02
N SER A 502 18.54 6.07 7.13
CA SER A 502 17.90 5.66 8.38
C SER A 502 16.37 5.71 8.32
N MET A 503 15.78 6.69 7.60
CA MET A 503 14.31 6.80 7.52
C MET A 503 13.71 5.89 6.45
N SER A 504 14.42 5.64 5.35
CA SER A 504 13.87 4.91 4.22
C SER A 504 13.60 3.44 4.56
N LEU A 505 14.51 2.77 5.27
CA LEU A 505 14.35 1.36 5.59
C LEU A 505 13.11 1.08 6.48
N PRO A 506 12.91 1.73 7.64
CA PRO A 506 11.71 1.57 8.45
C PRO A 506 10.42 1.87 7.67
N TYR A 507 10.44 2.92 6.84
CA TYR A 507 9.30 3.30 6.02
C TYR A 507 8.93 2.18 5.03
N HIS A 508 9.91 1.63 4.31
CA HIS A 508 9.63 0.60 3.30
C HIS A 508 9.37 -0.78 3.89
N ILE A 509 9.91 -1.13 5.07
CA ILE A 509 9.48 -2.33 5.80
C ILE A 509 8.04 -2.16 6.28
N GLY A 510 7.68 -1.02 6.86
CA GLY A 510 6.31 -0.71 7.29
C GLY A 510 5.32 -0.82 6.13
N ASN A 511 5.53 -0.05 5.08
CA ASN A 511 4.59 0.02 3.95
C ASN A 511 4.67 -1.21 3.02
N GLY A 512 5.85 -1.80 2.81
CA GLY A 512 6.01 -2.95 1.93
C GLY A 512 5.54 -4.26 2.55
N TRP A 513 5.95 -4.55 3.78
CA TRP A 513 5.67 -5.82 4.42
C TRP A 513 4.40 -5.76 5.29
N PHE A 514 4.34 -4.86 6.27
CA PHE A 514 3.15 -4.77 7.13
C PHE A 514 1.92 -4.27 6.39
N GLY A 515 2.07 -3.25 5.54
CA GLY A 515 0.99 -2.71 4.73
C GLY A 515 0.70 -3.56 3.50
N GLY A 516 1.70 -3.86 2.67
CA GLY A 516 1.53 -4.56 1.39
C GLY A 516 0.99 -5.98 1.52
N LEU A 517 1.35 -6.71 2.59
CA LEU A 517 0.84 -8.05 2.88
C LEU A 517 -0.48 -8.04 3.68
N LEU A 518 -0.99 -6.86 4.07
CA LEU A 518 -2.20 -6.75 4.88
C LEU A 518 -3.42 -7.42 4.23
N PRO A 519 -3.77 -7.16 2.97
CA PRO A 519 -4.95 -7.80 2.38
C PRO A 519 -4.86 -9.32 2.42
N THR A 520 -3.72 -9.88 2.03
CA THR A 520 -3.49 -11.33 2.04
C THR A 520 -3.58 -11.92 3.44
N THR A 521 -2.95 -11.29 4.43
CA THR A 521 -2.99 -11.73 5.83
C THR A 521 -4.40 -11.64 6.39
N ALA A 522 -5.13 -10.55 6.10
CA ALA A 522 -6.49 -10.34 6.57
C ALA A 522 -7.46 -11.40 5.99
N PHE A 523 -7.39 -11.68 4.69
CA PHE A 523 -8.22 -12.73 4.09
C PHE A 523 -7.84 -14.14 4.57
N ALA A 524 -6.57 -14.41 4.85
CA ALA A 524 -6.15 -15.66 5.48
C ALA A 524 -6.72 -15.83 6.90
N LEU A 525 -6.79 -14.74 7.67
CA LEU A 525 -7.43 -14.73 8.99
C LEU A 525 -8.95 -14.96 8.90
N VAL A 526 -9.61 -14.35 7.90
CA VAL A 526 -11.03 -14.60 7.60
C VAL A 526 -11.26 -16.07 7.29
N ALA A 527 -10.47 -16.65 6.39
CA ALA A 527 -10.57 -18.07 6.02
C ALA A 527 -10.31 -19.00 7.22
N PHE A 528 -9.36 -18.65 8.07
CA PHE A 528 -9.01 -19.47 9.23
C PHE A 528 -10.09 -19.47 10.33
N LYS A 529 -10.74 -18.32 10.57
CA LYS A 529 -11.74 -18.16 11.65
C LYS A 529 -13.18 -18.24 11.20
N GLY A 530 -13.45 -18.07 9.90
CA GLY A 530 -14.82 -18.14 9.39
C GLY A 530 -15.67 -16.89 9.64
N ASP A 531 -15.09 -15.78 10.05
CA ASP A 531 -15.79 -14.50 10.23
C ASP A 531 -15.24 -13.47 9.23
N ILE A 532 -16.11 -12.91 8.38
CA ILE A 532 -15.73 -11.95 7.34
C ILE A 532 -15.06 -10.68 7.90
N TYR A 533 -15.25 -10.38 9.17
CA TYR A 533 -14.61 -9.24 9.85
C TYR A 533 -13.33 -9.60 10.58
N TYR A 534 -13.01 -10.89 10.76
CA TYR A 534 -11.88 -11.30 11.60
C TYR A 534 -10.53 -10.79 11.07
N GLY A 535 -10.43 -10.56 9.77
CA GLY A 535 -9.25 -9.96 9.15
C GLY A 535 -8.87 -8.58 9.68
N LEU A 536 -9.82 -7.83 10.25
CA LEU A 536 -9.59 -6.52 10.84
C LEU A 536 -8.72 -6.57 12.10
N TRP A 537 -8.59 -7.74 12.75
CA TRP A 537 -7.68 -7.88 13.89
C TRP A 537 -6.23 -7.62 13.52
N TYR A 538 -5.81 -7.92 12.29
CA TYR A 538 -4.44 -7.66 11.86
C TYR A 538 -4.07 -6.17 11.95
N PRO A 539 -4.77 -5.24 11.25
CA PRO A 539 -4.47 -3.82 11.37
C PRO A 539 -4.73 -3.26 12.77
N ILE A 540 -5.72 -3.76 13.51
CA ILE A 540 -6.03 -3.31 14.87
C ILE A 540 -4.85 -3.61 15.81
N VAL A 541 -4.37 -4.85 15.84
CA VAL A 541 -3.27 -5.27 16.72
C VAL A 541 -2.01 -4.45 16.42
N ILE A 542 -1.66 -4.29 15.14
CA ILE A 542 -0.48 -3.52 14.75
C ILE A 542 -0.63 -2.04 15.09
N ALA A 543 -1.80 -1.44 14.85
CA ALA A 543 -2.07 -0.05 15.21
C ALA A 543 -1.98 0.17 16.74
N VAL A 544 -2.48 -0.77 17.54
CA VAL A 544 -2.37 -0.73 19.01
C VAL A 544 -0.92 -0.87 19.47
N ILE A 545 -0.15 -1.80 18.89
CA ILE A 545 1.29 -1.93 19.19
C ILE A 545 2.01 -0.61 18.87
N THR A 546 1.73 -0.03 17.70
CA THR A 546 2.32 1.26 17.30
C THR A 546 1.94 2.37 18.27
N PHE A 547 0.68 2.44 18.69
CA PHE A 547 0.24 3.44 19.68
C PHE A 547 0.98 3.29 21.01
N VAL A 548 1.08 2.08 21.54
CA VAL A 548 1.75 1.82 22.82
C VAL A 548 3.25 2.15 22.73
N ILE A 549 3.95 1.58 21.76
CA ILE A 549 5.40 1.77 21.59
C ILE A 549 5.71 3.24 21.23
N GLY A 550 4.98 3.82 20.29
CA GLY A 550 5.14 5.22 19.89
C GLY A 550 4.82 6.18 21.03
N GLY A 551 3.75 5.89 21.81
CA GLY A 551 3.34 6.67 22.96
C GLY A 551 4.40 6.72 24.05
N LEU A 552 4.97 5.56 24.40
CA LEU A 552 5.92 5.43 25.51
C LEU A 552 7.36 5.83 25.15
N PHE A 553 7.83 5.51 23.94
CA PHE A 553 9.26 5.57 23.63
C PHE A 553 9.63 6.63 22.59
N ILE A 554 8.69 7.14 21.78
CA ILE A 554 8.98 8.17 20.81
C ILE A 554 8.68 9.55 21.42
N ARG A 555 9.62 10.47 21.27
CA ARG A 555 9.45 11.87 21.66
C ARG A 555 8.84 12.67 20.51
N GLU A 556 8.15 13.77 20.85
CA GLU A 556 7.68 14.74 19.84
C GLU A 556 8.88 15.39 19.14
N THR A 557 8.76 15.61 17.83
CA THR A 557 9.88 16.09 17.00
C THR A 557 9.68 17.49 16.41
N LYS A 558 8.48 18.09 16.55
CA LYS A 558 8.11 19.36 15.85
C LYS A 558 9.10 20.51 16.04
N ASP A 559 9.74 20.55 17.21
CA ASP A 559 10.67 21.62 17.57
C ASP A 559 12.15 21.23 17.33
N ASN A 560 12.41 20.04 16.79
CA ASN A 560 13.76 19.57 16.52
C ASN A 560 14.44 20.45 15.46
N ASN A 561 15.63 20.92 15.77
CA ASN A 561 16.50 21.55 14.78
C ASN A 561 17.20 20.44 13.97
N ILE A 562 16.82 20.29 12.71
CA ILE A 562 17.37 19.25 11.84
C ILE A 562 18.85 19.46 11.47
N TYR A 563 19.41 20.62 11.78
CA TYR A 563 20.82 20.97 11.54
C TYR A 563 21.70 20.82 12.79
N ALA A 564 21.12 20.65 13.98
CA ALA A 564 21.86 20.66 15.25
C ALA A 564 22.44 19.30 15.66
N ASN A 565 22.09 18.22 14.98
CA ASN A 565 22.45 16.85 15.36
C ASN A 565 23.58 16.23 14.49
N ASP A 566 24.32 17.07 13.76
CA ASP A 566 25.41 16.63 12.86
C ASP A 566 26.80 16.67 13.51
#